data_2d09e18829588743d04386301a40481f
#
_entry.id   2d09e18829588743d04386301a40481f
#
_cell.length_a   1.000
_cell.length_b   1.000
_cell.length_c   1.000
_cell.angle_alpha   90.00
_cell.angle_beta   90.00
_cell.angle_gamma   90.00
#
_symmetry.space_group_name_H-M   'P 1'
#
loop_
_entity.id
_entity.type
_entity.pdbx_description
1 polymer ?
#
loop_
_entity_poly.entity_id
_entity_poly.type
_entity_poly.pdbx_seq_one_letter_code
_entity_poly.pdbx_strand_id
1 'polypeptide(L)'
;MISGVGLWLLLTLGAWLFVKYRRDFPNVKYADLVWPGRWPQYRVSQGNFYISQSESLLRQGEYSLALHKLRVGVGKAPANAHGRTLLAHVYLAHRRPDLAKNLLLEGLAYLPDDPVYLQATLTFLLEFQEDTQLLEITSRLLAGPANPATRPLVATFAATAAYHRGNYDEAENLIERHQLHLSPDGAVLQARIAWERGFPELALLRLKEHLARHPGHDGARALLAGYHLWLGRTGDWESALVERVAGDPLAPAPRVAYLQLHQRRGDQARIEREATAFLQQFDTDPAALLLLADFAANAGRPTLARRVQQALAGRPEHAGTAALLVAEAHLVAGDYQTALDLIAGYAREYPGWAGQFAPVVNGLQVVALSGLGRADEARLSLDHLLARKNLRAENLVAVAGRLMDRGARELALSALDRAVGTDPLNQAALASLIRLELETGNLAQLPAHLERFLRTRQPSREILAQASTVLGSDRHLLLPAQKTLLASLQAALGPPRP
;
A
#
# COMPACT_ATOMS: atom_id res chain seq x y z
N MET A 1 38.31 -41.62 -35.85
CA MET A 1 37.37 -41.40 -34.71
C MET A 1 38.09 -41.02 -33.42
N ILE A 2 39.23 -41.63 -33.04
CA ILE A 2 39.97 -41.31 -31.78
C ILE A 2 40.46 -39.85 -31.74
N SER A 3 40.85 -39.25 -32.87
CA SER A 3 41.31 -37.85 -32.96
C SER A 3 40.19 -36.80 -32.70
N GLY A 4 38.94 -37.09 -33.05
CA GLY A 4 37.81 -36.18 -32.83
C GLY A 4 37.40 -36.10 -31.38
N VAL A 5 37.41 -37.24 -30.67
CA VAL A 5 37.13 -37.28 -29.22
C VAL A 5 38.23 -36.58 -28.42
N GLY A 6 39.49 -36.78 -28.81
CA GLY A 6 40.61 -36.10 -28.15
C GLY A 6 40.56 -34.58 -28.32
N LEU A 7 40.22 -34.09 -29.51
CA LEU A 7 40.01 -32.67 -29.76
C LEU A 7 38.88 -32.10 -28.96
N TRP A 8 37.74 -32.82 -28.85
CA TRP A 8 36.59 -32.43 -28.02
C TRP A 8 36.96 -32.29 -26.55
N LEU A 9 37.71 -33.25 -26.00
CA LEU A 9 38.13 -33.21 -24.60
C LEU A 9 39.10 -32.05 -24.33
N LEU A 10 40.02 -31.72 -25.27
CA LEU A 10 40.90 -30.57 -25.12
C LEU A 10 40.16 -29.24 -25.21
N LEU A 11 39.22 -29.08 -26.14
CA LEU A 11 38.40 -27.89 -26.25
C LEU A 11 37.53 -27.65 -25.02
N THR A 12 36.93 -28.70 -24.50
CA THR A 12 36.11 -28.62 -23.28
C THR A 12 36.96 -28.38 -22.04
N LEU A 13 38.21 -28.85 -21.97
CA LEU A 13 39.13 -28.53 -20.89
C LEU A 13 39.54 -27.04 -20.94
N GLY A 14 39.84 -26.50 -22.09
CA GLY A 14 40.13 -25.09 -22.29
C GLY A 14 38.90 -24.21 -21.87
N ALA A 15 37.71 -24.61 -22.31
CA ALA A 15 36.47 -23.95 -21.91
C ALA A 15 36.23 -24.02 -20.40
N TRP A 16 36.49 -25.15 -19.73
CA TRP A 16 36.37 -25.31 -18.31
C TRP A 16 37.33 -24.41 -17.54
N LEU A 17 38.63 -24.36 -17.93
CA LEU A 17 39.60 -23.46 -17.32
C LEU A 17 39.19 -21.98 -17.49
N PHE A 18 38.74 -21.61 -18.68
CA PHE A 18 38.25 -20.25 -18.95
C PHE A 18 37.07 -19.87 -18.07
N VAL A 19 36.05 -20.74 -17.97
CA VAL A 19 34.87 -20.50 -17.19
C VAL A 19 35.20 -20.44 -15.68
N LYS A 20 36.05 -21.35 -15.22
CA LYS A 20 36.43 -21.47 -13.80
C LYS A 20 37.29 -20.29 -13.32
N TYR A 21 38.29 -19.90 -14.09
CA TYR A 21 39.31 -18.93 -13.65
C TYR A 21 39.15 -17.54 -14.26
N ARG A 22 38.63 -17.42 -15.49
CA ARG A 22 38.47 -16.12 -16.14
C ARG A 22 37.10 -15.51 -15.92
N ARG A 23 36.05 -16.36 -15.72
CA ARG A 23 34.68 -15.92 -15.44
C ARG A 23 34.28 -16.07 -13.96
N ASP A 24 35.22 -16.41 -13.10
CA ASP A 24 35.03 -16.58 -11.63
C ASP A 24 33.81 -17.44 -11.28
N PHE A 25 33.63 -18.56 -12.04
CA PHE A 25 32.58 -19.52 -11.76
C PHE A 25 33.18 -20.80 -11.11
N PRO A 26 33.42 -20.79 -9.77
CA PRO A 26 34.18 -21.85 -9.11
C PRO A 26 33.44 -23.19 -9.09
N ASN A 27 32.11 -23.19 -9.16
CA ASN A 27 31.27 -24.38 -9.04
C ASN A 27 31.12 -25.19 -10.34
N VAL A 28 31.75 -24.77 -11.45
CA VAL A 28 31.69 -25.50 -12.70
C VAL A 28 32.49 -26.82 -12.62
N LYS A 29 31.84 -27.95 -12.86
CA LYS A 29 32.50 -29.26 -13.00
C LYS A 29 32.86 -29.50 -14.43
N TYR A 30 34.04 -30.13 -14.67
CA TYR A 30 34.49 -30.47 -16.03
C TYR A 30 33.43 -31.31 -16.78
N ALA A 31 32.82 -32.29 -16.08
CA ALA A 31 31.79 -33.15 -16.63
C ALA A 31 30.53 -32.36 -17.13
N ASP A 32 30.30 -31.15 -16.66
CA ASP A 32 29.15 -30.34 -17.04
C ASP A 32 29.33 -29.71 -18.42
N LEU A 33 30.59 -29.57 -18.89
CA LEU A 33 30.93 -29.05 -20.22
C LEU A 33 31.20 -30.17 -21.23
N VAL A 34 31.79 -31.26 -20.80
CA VAL A 34 32.09 -32.40 -21.64
C VAL A 34 30.85 -33.13 -22.12
N TRP A 35 29.85 -33.28 -21.24
CA TRP A 35 28.66 -34.08 -21.50
C TRP A 35 27.47 -33.22 -21.94
N PRO A 36 27.06 -33.25 -23.23
CA PRO A 36 25.98 -32.41 -23.74
C PRO A 36 24.65 -32.54 -22.95
N GLY A 37 24.36 -33.74 -22.44
CA GLY A 37 23.16 -33.97 -21.58
C GLY A 37 23.15 -33.21 -20.27
N ARG A 38 24.29 -32.64 -19.82
CA ARG A 38 24.40 -31.81 -18.61
C ARG A 38 24.36 -30.31 -18.88
N TRP A 39 24.35 -29.88 -20.12
CA TRP A 39 24.29 -28.44 -20.45
C TRP A 39 23.09 -27.69 -19.86
N PRO A 40 21.88 -28.27 -19.83
CA PRO A 40 20.75 -27.62 -19.15
C PRO A 40 21.03 -27.40 -17.65
N GLN A 41 21.60 -28.40 -16.97
CA GLN A 41 21.95 -28.30 -15.54
C GLN A 41 23.06 -27.27 -15.30
N TYR A 42 24.07 -27.26 -16.17
CA TYR A 42 25.14 -26.25 -16.14
C TYR A 42 24.57 -24.83 -16.33
N ARG A 43 23.65 -24.66 -17.29
CA ARG A 43 22.98 -23.37 -17.52
C ARG A 43 22.25 -22.88 -16.27
N VAL A 44 21.49 -23.75 -15.60
CA VAL A 44 20.79 -23.44 -14.33
C VAL A 44 21.78 -23.10 -13.22
N SER A 45 22.84 -23.90 -13.05
CA SER A 45 23.88 -23.65 -12.04
C SER A 45 24.56 -22.30 -12.25
N GLN A 46 24.86 -21.95 -13.51
CA GLN A 46 25.40 -20.64 -13.86
C GLN A 46 24.40 -19.51 -13.59
N GLY A 47 23.10 -19.75 -13.84
CA GLY A 47 22.03 -18.81 -13.51
C GLY A 47 21.97 -18.51 -12.02
N ASN A 48 21.96 -19.56 -11.19
CA ASN A 48 21.96 -19.44 -9.73
C ASN A 48 23.19 -18.68 -9.20
N PHE A 49 24.36 -18.91 -9.81
CA PHE A 49 25.56 -18.18 -9.45
C PHE A 49 25.45 -16.68 -9.77
N TYR A 50 24.91 -16.31 -10.93
CA TYR A 50 24.69 -14.89 -11.25
C TYR A 50 23.67 -14.24 -10.33
N ILE A 51 22.64 -14.97 -9.90
CA ILE A 51 21.68 -14.48 -8.90
C ILE A 51 22.39 -14.18 -7.58
N SER A 52 23.21 -15.11 -7.06
CA SER A 52 23.95 -14.89 -5.80
C SER A 52 24.98 -13.76 -5.90
N GLN A 53 25.66 -13.62 -7.06
CA GLN A 53 26.54 -12.47 -7.31
C GLN A 53 25.76 -11.15 -7.32
N SER A 54 24.54 -11.13 -7.88
CA SER A 54 23.72 -9.93 -7.92
C SER A 54 23.33 -9.44 -6.52
N GLU A 55 23.08 -10.34 -5.57
CA GLU A 55 22.83 -9.97 -4.18
C GLU A 55 24.01 -9.28 -3.51
N SER A 56 25.21 -9.79 -3.77
CA SER A 56 26.45 -9.16 -3.29
C SER A 56 26.62 -7.75 -3.85
N LEU A 57 26.35 -7.58 -5.15
CA LEU A 57 26.43 -6.28 -5.82
C LEU A 57 25.35 -5.31 -5.33
N LEU A 58 24.14 -5.78 -5.04
CA LEU A 58 23.07 -4.94 -4.44
C LEU A 58 23.50 -4.41 -3.07
N ARG A 59 24.12 -5.26 -2.25
CA ARG A 59 24.68 -4.84 -0.94
C ARG A 59 25.82 -3.84 -1.05
N GLN A 60 26.57 -3.87 -2.15
CA GLN A 60 27.66 -2.94 -2.45
C GLN A 60 27.20 -1.63 -3.10
N GLY A 61 25.90 -1.53 -3.44
CA GLY A 61 25.34 -0.35 -4.12
C GLY A 61 25.56 -0.34 -5.66
N GLU A 62 26.11 -1.41 -6.24
CA GLU A 62 26.38 -1.54 -7.66
C GLU A 62 25.12 -1.96 -8.44
N TYR A 63 24.07 -1.13 -8.38
CA TYR A 63 22.71 -1.47 -8.84
C TYR A 63 22.63 -1.84 -10.33
N SER A 64 23.33 -1.14 -11.21
CA SER A 64 23.28 -1.39 -12.66
C SER A 64 23.88 -2.76 -13.03
N LEU A 65 25.01 -3.12 -12.42
CA LEU A 65 25.67 -4.40 -12.64
C LEU A 65 24.88 -5.55 -12.02
N ALA A 66 24.32 -5.31 -10.82
CA ALA A 66 23.43 -6.27 -10.14
C ALA A 66 22.21 -6.59 -11.00
N LEU A 67 21.50 -5.57 -11.52
CA LEU A 67 20.35 -5.76 -12.39
C LEU A 67 20.70 -6.56 -13.65
N HIS A 68 21.83 -6.24 -14.30
CA HIS A 68 22.27 -7.00 -15.47
C HIS A 68 22.50 -8.48 -15.14
N LYS A 69 23.27 -8.78 -14.08
CA LYS A 69 23.54 -10.16 -13.67
C LYS A 69 22.28 -10.90 -13.25
N LEU A 70 21.39 -10.23 -12.55
CA LEU A 70 20.12 -10.81 -12.09
C LEU A 70 19.22 -11.19 -13.27
N ARG A 71 19.10 -10.32 -14.28
CA ARG A 71 18.37 -10.63 -15.53
C ARG A 71 18.93 -11.85 -16.25
N VAL A 72 20.24 -11.88 -16.41
CA VAL A 72 20.93 -13.03 -17.05
C VAL A 72 20.75 -14.30 -16.19
N GLY A 73 20.86 -14.17 -14.88
CA GLY A 73 20.67 -15.26 -13.92
C GLY A 73 19.29 -15.88 -14.01
N VAL A 74 18.25 -15.08 -13.93
CA VAL A 74 16.84 -15.54 -14.05
C VAL A 74 16.56 -16.14 -15.43
N GLY A 75 17.08 -15.56 -16.51
CA GLY A 75 16.93 -16.12 -17.86
C GLY A 75 17.61 -17.50 -18.04
N LYS A 76 18.65 -17.80 -17.23
CA LYS A 76 19.33 -19.11 -17.26
C LYS A 76 18.71 -20.11 -16.27
N ALA A 77 18.19 -19.64 -15.14
CA ALA A 77 17.56 -20.43 -14.11
C ALA A 77 16.08 -19.96 -13.89
N PRO A 78 15.18 -20.19 -14.87
CA PRO A 78 13.82 -19.66 -14.84
C PRO A 78 12.96 -20.21 -13.69
N ALA A 79 13.30 -21.36 -13.13
CA ALA A 79 12.66 -21.96 -11.98
C ALA A 79 13.25 -21.51 -10.62
N ASN A 80 14.11 -20.48 -10.61
CA ASN A 80 14.63 -19.93 -9.36
C ASN A 80 13.65 -18.89 -8.80
N ALA A 81 12.82 -19.29 -7.83
CA ALA A 81 11.82 -18.43 -7.18
C ALA A 81 12.46 -17.17 -6.58
N HIS A 82 13.53 -17.34 -5.81
CA HIS A 82 14.23 -16.25 -5.15
C HIS A 82 14.78 -15.21 -6.15
N GLY A 83 15.43 -15.67 -7.22
CA GLY A 83 15.95 -14.78 -8.26
C GLY A 83 14.84 -13.99 -8.97
N ARG A 84 13.69 -14.61 -9.23
CA ARG A 84 12.55 -13.92 -9.84
C ARG A 84 11.94 -12.88 -8.90
N THR A 85 11.72 -13.23 -7.64
CA THR A 85 11.17 -12.29 -6.66
C THR A 85 12.12 -11.12 -6.40
N LEU A 86 13.43 -11.39 -6.30
CA LEU A 86 14.45 -10.35 -6.17
C LEU A 86 14.47 -9.40 -7.39
N LEU A 87 14.39 -9.94 -8.61
CA LEU A 87 14.33 -9.13 -9.83
C LEU A 87 13.04 -8.29 -9.90
N ALA A 88 11.92 -8.85 -9.46
CA ALA A 88 10.66 -8.11 -9.36
C ALA A 88 10.78 -6.93 -8.38
N HIS A 89 11.38 -7.13 -7.20
CA HIS A 89 11.63 -6.04 -6.24
C HIS A 89 12.56 -4.96 -6.82
N VAL A 90 13.61 -5.34 -7.56
CA VAL A 90 14.48 -4.36 -8.24
C VAL A 90 13.70 -3.57 -9.29
N TYR A 91 12.81 -4.21 -10.06
CA TYR A 91 11.94 -3.48 -10.99
C TYR A 91 11.00 -2.51 -10.28
N LEU A 92 10.41 -2.90 -9.14
CA LEU A 92 9.57 -2.00 -8.33
C LEU A 92 10.35 -0.80 -7.81
N ALA A 93 11.57 -1.01 -7.30
CA ALA A 93 12.46 0.07 -6.87
C ALA A 93 12.76 1.07 -8.00
N HIS A 94 12.83 0.57 -9.24
CA HIS A 94 12.98 1.38 -10.45
C HIS A 94 11.66 1.89 -11.04
N ARG A 95 10.55 1.79 -10.30
CA ARG A 95 9.20 2.24 -10.72
C ARG A 95 8.72 1.57 -12.02
N ARG A 96 9.04 0.30 -12.19
CA ARG A 96 8.61 -0.51 -13.36
C ARG A 96 7.74 -1.70 -12.89
N PRO A 97 6.54 -1.43 -12.33
CA PRO A 97 5.63 -2.50 -11.89
C PRO A 97 5.16 -3.38 -13.06
N ASP A 98 5.10 -2.84 -14.27
CA ASP A 98 4.80 -3.56 -15.50
C ASP A 98 5.77 -4.73 -15.74
N LEU A 99 7.07 -4.49 -15.61
CA LEU A 99 8.08 -5.53 -15.77
C LEU A 99 8.06 -6.53 -14.61
N ALA A 100 7.84 -6.07 -13.38
CA ALA A 100 7.70 -6.93 -12.22
C ALA A 100 6.51 -7.90 -12.39
N LYS A 101 5.34 -7.37 -12.79
CA LYS A 101 4.14 -8.15 -13.06
C LYS A 101 4.40 -9.26 -14.09
N ASN A 102 4.90 -8.89 -15.26
CA ASN A 102 5.14 -9.84 -16.35
C ASN A 102 6.13 -10.95 -15.93
N LEU A 103 7.20 -10.57 -15.21
CA LEU A 103 8.20 -11.52 -14.71
C LEU A 103 7.59 -12.52 -13.71
N LEU A 104 6.77 -12.04 -12.78
CA LEU A 104 6.12 -12.88 -11.78
C LEU A 104 5.11 -13.84 -12.43
N LEU A 105 4.29 -13.34 -13.35
CA LEU A 105 3.32 -14.15 -14.08
C LEU A 105 3.96 -15.23 -14.93
N GLU A 106 5.02 -14.88 -15.69
CA GLU A 106 5.78 -15.85 -16.49
C GLU A 106 6.34 -16.97 -15.61
N GLY A 107 6.76 -16.66 -14.40
CA GLY A 107 7.32 -17.64 -13.47
C GLY A 107 6.34 -18.69 -12.99
N LEU A 108 5.02 -18.44 -13.01
CA LEU A 108 4.00 -19.44 -12.65
C LEU A 108 4.06 -20.70 -13.55
N ALA A 109 4.55 -20.58 -14.79
CA ALA A 109 4.76 -21.73 -15.67
C ALA A 109 5.87 -22.68 -15.16
N TYR A 110 6.81 -22.15 -14.37
CA TYR A 110 7.95 -22.93 -13.85
C TYR A 110 7.77 -23.30 -12.37
N LEU A 111 6.93 -22.57 -11.64
CA LEU A 111 6.76 -22.64 -10.19
C LEU A 111 5.27 -22.66 -9.79
N PRO A 112 4.44 -23.53 -10.40
CA PRO A 112 3.00 -23.52 -10.16
C PRO A 112 2.60 -23.94 -8.74
N ASP A 113 3.46 -24.70 -8.05
CA ASP A 113 3.20 -25.28 -6.74
C ASP A 113 4.16 -24.79 -5.64
N ASP A 114 5.03 -23.82 -5.94
CA ASP A 114 5.92 -23.25 -4.94
C ASP A 114 5.15 -22.24 -4.08
N PRO A 115 4.92 -22.51 -2.77
CA PRO A 115 4.07 -21.68 -1.92
C PRO A 115 4.63 -20.27 -1.71
N VAL A 116 5.95 -20.13 -1.63
CA VAL A 116 6.62 -18.83 -1.42
C VAL A 116 6.49 -17.98 -2.67
N TYR A 117 6.70 -18.59 -3.84
CA TYR A 117 6.55 -17.89 -5.11
C TYR A 117 5.10 -17.51 -5.41
N LEU A 118 4.16 -18.42 -5.17
CA LEU A 118 2.73 -18.15 -5.30
C LEU A 118 2.31 -16.99 -4.39
N GLN A 119 2.68 -17.04 -3.11
CA GLN A 119 2.36 -15.97 -2.18
C GLN A 119 2.90 -14.62 -2.66
N ALA A 120 4.17 -14.56 -3.07
CA ALA A 120 4.77 -13.32 -3.58
C ALA A 120 4.04 -12.78 -4.81
N THR A 121 3.70 -13.68 -5.77
CA THR A 121 3.02 -13.30 -7.01
C THR A 121 1.59 -12.83 -6.76
N LEU A 122 0.82 -13.57 -5.94
CA LEU A 122 -0.56 -13.24 -5.64
C LEU A 122 -0.67 -12.00 -4.75
N THR A 123 0.27 -11.81 -3.80
CA THR A 123 0.38 -10.57 -3.01
C THR A 123 0.64 -9.37 -3.92
N PHE A 124 1.58 -9.50 -4.86
CA PHE A 124 1.85 -8.43 -5.84
C PHE A 124 0.57 -8.03 -6.60
N LEU A 125 -0.16 -9.00 -7.16
CA LEU A 125 -1.39 -8.72 -7.89
C LEU A 125 -2.45 -8.06 -7.00
N LEU A 126 -2.55 -8.47 -5.74
CA LEU A 126 -3.49 -7.89 -4.78
C LEU A 126 -3.11 -6.45 -4.42
N GLU A 127 -1.83 -6.17 -4.18
CA GLU A 127 -1.32 -4.82 -3.84
C GLU A 127 -1.48 -3.84 -5.00
N PHE A 128 -1.25 -4.30 -6.23
CA PHE A 128 -1.42 -3.49 -7.43
C PHE A 128 -2.86 -3.48 -7.97
N GLN A 129 -3.83 -4.01 -7.20
CA GLN A 129 -5.27 -4.01 -7.52
C GLN A 129 -5.62 -4.71 -8.84
N GLU A 130 -4.83 -5.68 -9.24
CA GLU A 130 -5.05 -6.52 -10.43
C GLU A 130 -6.05 -7.66 -10.13
N ASP A 131 -7.16 -7.33 -9.46
CA ASP A 131 -8.12 -8.31 -8.92
C ASP A 131 -8.72 -9.24 -9.99
N THR A 132 -9.00 -8.70 -11.17
CA THR A 132 -9.53 -9.50 -12.28
C THR A 132 -8.53 -10.56 -12.74
N GLN A 133 -7.27 -10.18 -12.91
CA GLN A 133 -6.20 -11.08 -13.30
C GLN A 133 -5.90 -12.10 -12.19
N LEU A 134 -5.96 -11.65 -10.93
CA LEU A 134 -5.83 -12.52 -9.77
C LEU A 134 -6.90 -13.59 -9.74
N LEU A 135 -8.18 -13.25 -9.96
CA LEU A 135 -9.30 -14.21 -10.04
C LEU A 135 -9.11 -15.19 -11.18
N GLU A 136 -8.70 -14.75 -12.36
CA GLU A 136 -8.44 -15.62 -13.50
C GLU A 136 -7.34 -16.65 -13.22
N ILE A 137 -6.24 -16.22 -12.62
CA ILE A 137 -5.10 -17.09 -12.29
C ILE A 137 -5.48 -18.08 -11.18
N THR A 138 -6.09 -17.59 -10.10
CA THR A 138 -6.49 -18.45 -8.97
C THR A 138 -7.56 -19.45 -9.38
N SER A 139 -8.51 -19.07 -10.24
CA SER A 139 -9.51 -20.00 -10.82
C SER A 139 -8.83 -21.14 -11.58
N ARG A 140 -7.84 -20.84 -12.43
CA ARG A 140 -7.06 -21.87 -13.16
C ARG A 140 -6.30 -22.78 -12.21
N LEU A 141 -5.62 -22.21 -11.19
CA LEU A 141 -4.87 -22.98 -10.20
C LEU A 141 -5.78 -23.88 -9.35
N LEU A 142 -6.97 -23.41 -8.98
CA LEU A 142 -7.94 -24.20 -8.20
C LEU A 142 -8.63 -25.28 -9.02
N ALA A 143 -8.80 -25.09 -10.33
CA ALA A 143 -9.39 -26.09 -11.24
C ALA A 143 -8.41 -27.21 -11.59
N GLY A 144 -7.11 -26.96 -11.54
CA GLY A 144 -6.06 -27.94 -11.82
C GLY A 144 -5.87 -28.98 -10.71
N PRO A 145 -4.95 -29.95 -10.90
CA PRO A 145 -4.52 -30.88 -9.86
C PRO A 145 -3.67 -30.12 -8.84
N ALA A 146 -4.35 -29.25 -8.06
CA ALA A 146 -3.67 -28.37 -7.12
C ALA A 146 -3.04 -29.16 -5.98
N ASN A 147 -1.81 -28.82 -5.64
CA ASN A 147 -1.12 -29.31 -4.45
C ASN A 147 -1.97 -28.98 -3.19
N PRO A 148 -2.33 -29.96 -2.37
CA PRO A 148 -3.11 -29.74 -1.14
C PRO A 148 -2.49 -28.66 -0.22
N ALA A 149 -1.16 -28.51 -0.23
CA ALA A 149 -0.45 -27.56 0.60
C ALA A 149 -0.64 -26.09 0.15
N THR A 150 -0.79 -25.84 -1.14
CA THR A 150 -0.94 -24.47 -1.69
C THR A 150 -2.39 -24.07 -1.93
N ARG A 151 -3.30 -25.03 -1.96
CA ARG A 151 -4.71 -24.80 -2.23
C ARG A 151 -5.37 -23.80 -1.29
N PRO A 152 -5.20 -23.88 0.06
CA PRO A 152 -5.78 -22.87 0.97
C PRO A 152 -5.23 -21.47 0.72
N LEU A 153 -3.94 -21.33 0.42
CA LEU A 153 -3.31 -20.06 0.08
C LEU A 153 -3.98 -19.44 -1.16
N VAL A 154 -4.04 -20.19 -2.26
CA VAL A 154 -4.64 -19.73 -3.51
C VAL A 154 -6.11 -19.35 -3.33
N ALA A 155 -6.87 -20.18 -2.57
CA ALA A 155 -8.29 -19.92 -2.29
C ALA A 155 -8.49 -18.66 -1.43
N THR A 156 -7.59 -18.37 -0.48
CA THR A 156 -7.63 -17.14 0.33
C THR A 156 -7.46 -15.90 -0.55
N PHE A 157 -6.49 -15.92 -1.46
CA PHE A 157 -6.31 -14.82 -2.41
C PHE A 157 -7.50 -14.66 -3.36
N ALA A 158 -8.07 -15.77 -3.85
CA ALA A 158 -9.28 -15.75 -4.68
C ALA A 158 -10.46 -15.13 -3.94
N ALA A 159 -10.73 -15.57 -2.71
CA ALA A 159 -11.82 -15.05 -1.88
C ALA A 159 -11.61 -13.55 -1.55
N THR A 160 -10.36 -13.14 -1.30
CA THR A 160 -10.02 -11.73 -1.05
C THR A 160 -10.24 -10.88 -2.30
N ALA A 161 -9.85 -11.35 -3.47
CA ALA A 161 -10.09 -10.63 -4.73
C ALA A 161 -11.58 -10.54 -5.06
N ALA A 162 -12.34 -11.62 -4.88
CA ALA A 162 -13.79 -11.63 -5.04
C ALA A 162 -14.47 -10.62 -4.09
N TYR A 163 -14.05 -10.58 -2.83
CA TYR A 163 -14.50 -9.58 -1.85
C TYR A 163 -14.21 -8.14 -2.33
N HIS A 164 -12.98 -7.86 -2.83
CA HIS A 164 -12.63 -6.54 -3.32
C HIS A 164 -13.43 -6.11 -4.56
N ARG A 165 -13.87 -7.07 -5.37
CA ARG A 165 -14.76 -6.83 -6.52
C ARG A 165 -16.24 -6.75 -6.15
N GLY A 166 -16.60 -6.90 -4.86
CA GLY A 166 -17.97 -6.92 -4.39
C GLY A 166 -18.72 -8.24 -4.67
N ASN A 167 -18.03 -9.27 -5.16
CA ASN A 167 -18.59 -10.59 -5.44
C ASN A 167 -18.65 -11.41 -4.14
N TYR A 168 -19.48 -10.95 -3.19
CA TYR A 168 -19.52 -11.53 -1.83
C TYR A 168 -20.01 -12.99 -1.82
N ASP A 169 -20.94 -13.36 -2.70
CA ASP A 169 -21.42 -14.74 -2.81
C ASP A 169 -20.31 -15.68 -3.24
N GLU A 170 -19.48 -15.29 -4.21
CA GLU A 170 -18.33 -16.07 -4.65
C GLU A 170 -17.27 -16.15 -3.56
N ALA A 171 -17.01 -15.03 -2.87
CA ALA A 171 -16.07 -15.01 -1.76
C ALA A 171 -16.49 -15.97 -0.62
N GLU A 172 -17.77 -15.97 -0.23
CA GLU A 172 -18.31 -16.91 0.77
C GLU A 172 -18.26 -18.36 0.29
N ASN A 173 -18.62 -18.65 -0.96
CA ASN A 173 -18.51 -19.99 -1.54
C ASN A 173 -17.05 -20.52 -1.51
N LEU A 174 -16.07 -19.66 -1.80
CA LEU A 174 -14.65 -20.02 -1.71
C LEU A 174 -14.23 -20.30 -0.26
N ILE A 175 -14.67 -19.45 0.68
CA ILE A 175 -14.40 -19.64 2.11
C ILE A 175 -14.98 -20.97 2.62
N GLU A 176 -16.20 -21.29 2.28
CA GLU A 176 -16.86 -22.51 2.72
C GLU A 176 -16.24 -23.75 2.06
N ARG A 177 -16.11 -23.76 0.73
CA ARG A 177 -15.56 -24.88 -0.04
C ARG A 177 -14.14 -25.28 0.40
N HIS A 178 -13.32 -24.28 0.74
CA HIS A 178 -11.93 -24.50 1.14
C HIS A 178 -11.70 -24.39 2.65
N GLN A 179 -12.78 -24.30 3.45
CA GLN A 179 -12.76 -24.21 4.92
C GLN A 179 -11.85 -23.09 5.45
N LEU A 180 -11.79 -21.97 4.72
CA LEU A 180 -10.90 -20.85 5.05
C LEU A 180 -11.29 -20.17 6.36
N HIS A 181 -12.54 -20.32 6.82
CA HIS A 181 -13.01 -19.82 8.12
C HIS A 181 -12.22 -20.38 9.31
N LEU A 182 -11.49 -21.47 9.12
CA LEU A 182 -10.58 -22.03 10.13
C LEU A 182 -9.24 -21.28 10.19
N SER A 183 -8.89 -20.54 9.15
CA SER A 183 -7.69 -19.68 9.13
C SER A 183 -7.98 -18.29 9.68
N PRO A 184 -7.00 -17.60 10.26
CA PRO A 184 -7.17 -16.24 10.75
C PRO A 184 -7.66 -15.27 9.67
N ASP A 185 -7.07 -15.30 8.48
CA ASP A 185 -7.41 -14.40 7.38
C ASP A 185 -8.82 -14.65 6.84
N GLY A 186 -9.19 -15.92 6.69
CA GLY A 186 -10.52 -16.29 6.21
C GLY A 186 -11.64 -15.93 7.19
N ALA A 187 -11.42 -16.08 8.49
CA ALA A 187 -12.38 -15.68 9.52
C ALA A 187 -12.59 -14.14 9.53
N VAL A 188 -11.50 -13.38 9.39
CA VAL A 188 -11.57 -11.91 9.26
C VAL A 188 -12.28 -11.51 7.97
N LEU A 189 -11.99 -12.19 6.86
CA LEU A 189 -12.65 -11.92 5.59
C LEU A 189 -14.17 -12.18 5.67
N GLN A 190 -14.60 -13.26 6.33
CA GLN A 190 -16.01 -13.51 6.59
C GLN A 190 -16.70 -12.40 7.39
N ALA A 191 -16.00 -11.86 8.40
CA ALA A 191 -16.53 -10.75 9.18
C ALA A 191 -16.66 -9.48 8.32
N ARG A 192 -15.67 -9.20 7.46
CA ARG A 192 -15.74 -8.08 6.51
C ARG A 192 -16.88 -8.23 5.51
N ILE A 193 -17.11 -9.42 4.97
CA ILE A 193 -18.22 -9.67 4.05
C ILE A 193 -19.56 -9.44 4.76
N ALA A 194 -19.74 -9.93 5.98
CA ALA A 194 -20.96 -9.69 6.77
C ALA A 194 -21.18 -8.19 7.00
N TRP A 195 -20.11 -7.44 7.30
CA TRP A 195 -20.17 -5.99 7.46
C TRP A 195 -20.64 -5.29 6.18
N GLU A 196 -20.01 -5.61 5.05
CA GLU A 196 -20.36 -5.02 3.75
C GLU A 196 -21.79 -5.37 3.29
N ARG A 197 -22.28 -6.54 3.65
CA ARG A 197 -23.67 -6.94 3.41
C ARG A 197 -24.69 -6.25 4.31
N GLY A 198 -24.26 -5.45 5.28
CA GLY A 198 -25.13 -4.73 6.21
C GLY A 198 -25.57 -5.56 7.41
N PHE A 199 -24.81 -6.61 7.77
CA PHE A 199 -25.03 -7.42 8.98
C PHE A 199 -23.98 -7.12 10.05
N PRO A 200 -23.98 -5.91 10.67
CA PRO A 200 -22.92 -5.49 11.59
C PRO A 200 -22.83 -6.39 12.81
N GLU A 201 -23.96 -6.84 13.37
CA GLU A 201 -23.94 -7.73 14.54
C GLU A 201 -23.27 -9.07 14.22
N LEU A 202 -23.54 -9.62 13.05
CA LEU A 202 -22.89 -10.86 12.61
C LEU A 202 -21.39 -10.65 12.41
N ALA A 203 -20.98 -9.50 11.85
CA ALA A 203 -19.56 -9.15 11.69
C ALA A 203 -18.84 -9.08 13.04
N LEU A 204 -19.44 -8.39 14.01
CA LEU A 204 -18.93 -8.28 15.37
C LEU A 204 -18.85 -9.66 16.07
N LEU A 205 -19.90 -10.48 15.93
CA LEU A 205 -19.93 -11.85 16.48
C LEU A 205 -18.78 -12.70 15.92
N ARG A 206 -18.61 -12.74 14.60
CA ARG A 206 -17.53 -13.49 13.94
C ARG A 206 -16.13 -13.05 14.39
N LEU A 207 -15.92 -11.74 14.56
CA LEU A 207 -14.65 -11.21 15.09
C LEU A 207 -14.41 -11.64 16.54
N LYS A 208 -15.44 -11.59 17.39
CA LYS A 208 -15.34 -12.03 18.80
C LYS A 208 -15.05 -13.53 18.89
N GLU A 209 -15.74 -14.36 18.13
CA GLU A 209 -15.47 -15.81 18.05
C GLU A 209 -14.07 -16.12 17.55
N HIS A 210 -13.60 -15.37 16.56
CA HIS A 210 -12.22 -15.50 16.07
C HIS A 210 -11.21 -15.12 17.16
N LEU A 211 -11.41 -14.00 17.86
CA LEU A 211 -10.53 -13.50 18.91
C LEU A 211 -10.53 -14.41 20.16
N ALA A 212 -11.65 -15.10 20.44
CA ALA A 212 -11.69 -16.10 21.51
C ALA A 212 -10.74 -17.29 21.23
N ARG A 213 -10.57 -17.66 19.96
CA ARG A 213 -9.65 -18.73 19.53
C ARG A 213 -8.21 -18.23 19.29
N HIS A 214 -8.09 -16.99 18.86
CA HIS A 214 -6.81 -16.35 18.46
C HIS A 214 -6.63 -15.00 19.18
N PRO A 215 -6.43 -14.99 20.49
CA PRO A 215 -6.38 -13.75 21.29
C PRO A 215 -5.22 -12.83 20.93
N GLY A 216 -4.18 -13.32 20.25
CA GLY A 216 -3.05 -12.52 19.77
C GLY A 216 -3.27 -11.80 18.44
N HIS A 217 -4.44 -11.97 17.78
CA HIS A 217 -4.65 -11.40 16.44
C HIS A 217 -5.03 -9.90 16.50
N ASP A 218 -4.03 -9.02 16.55
CA ASP A 218 -4.22 -7.57 16.67
C ASP A 218 -5.03 -6.96 15.51
N GLY A 219 -4.84 -7.44 14.27
CA GLY A 219 -5.62 -6.98 13.11
C GLY A 219 -7.14 -7.18 13.27
N ALA A 220 -7.57 -8.31 13.83
CA ALA A 220 -8.98 -8.56 14.13
C ALA A 220 -9.50 -7.67 15.26
N ARG A 221 -8.70 -7.42 16.31
CA ARG A 221 -9.05 -6.47 17.37
C ARG A 221 -9.16 -5.03 16.84
N ALA A 222 -8.24 -4.63 15.96
CA ALA A 222 -8.30 -3.31 15.33
C ALA A 222 -9.57 -3.15 14.50
N LEU A 223 -9.95 -4.18 13.74
CA LEU A 223 -11.17 -4.18 12.94
C LEU A 223 -12.42 -4.13 13.83
N LEU A 224 -12.46 -4.92 14.91
CA LEU A 224 -13.54 -4.89 15.90
C LEU A 224 -13.71 -3.50 16.53
N ALA A 225 -12.62 -2.87 16.95
CA ALA A 225 -12.61 -1.51 17.46
C ALA A 225 -13.14 -0.50 16.42
N GLY A 226 -12.68 -0.62 15.16
CA GLY A 226 -13.16 0.22 14.05
C GLY A 226 -14.67 0.09 13.81
N TYR A 227 -15.21 -1.12 13.87
CA TYR A 227 -16.64 -1.36 13.69
C TYR A 227 -17.47 -0.79 14.86
N HIS A 228 -17.01 -0.93 16.11
CA HIS A 228 -17.66 -0.28 17.26
C HIS A 228 -17.66 1.25 17.13
N LEU A 229 -16.55 1.83 16.69
CA LEU A 229 -16.47 3.27 16.43
C LEU A 229 -17.46 3.73 15.36
N TRP A 230 -17.56 2.99 14.24
CA TRP A 230 -18.47 3.31 13.15
C TRP A 230 -19.95 3.23 13.59
N LEU A 231 -20.28 2.26 14.46
CA LEU A 231 -21.63 2.12 15.05
C LEU A 231 -21.93 3.15 16.16
N GLY A 232 -20.99 4.03 16.49
CA GLY A 232 -21.15 4.99 17.59
C GLY A 232 -21.11 4.37 18.99
N ARG A 233 -20.69 3.10 19.12
CA ARG A 233 -20.58 2.36 20.39
C ARG A 233 -19.29 2.72 21.10
N THR A 234 -19.24 3.92 21.66
CA THR A 234 -18.00 4.48 22.22
C THR A 234 -17.43 3.68 23.40
N GLY A 235 -18.30 3.09 24.26
CA GLY A 235 -17.85 2.23 25.36
C GLY A 235 -17.22 0.93 24.90
N ASP A 236 -17.83 0.25 23.91
CA ASP A 236 -17.29 -0.97 23.32
C ASP A 236 -15.98 -0.70 22.56
N TRP A 237 -15.92 0.43 21.85
CA TRP A 237 -14.70 0.88 21.19
C TRP A 237 -13.55 1.08 22.17
N GLU A 238 -13.80 1.76 23.31
CA GLU A 238 -12.80 1.93 24.35
C GLU A 238 -12.32 0.59 24.92
N SER A 239 -13.27 -0.29 25.26
CA SER A 239 -12.94 -1.63 25.77
C SER A 239 -12.06 -2.40 24.80
N ALA A 240 -12.39 -2.38 23.51
CA ALA A 240 -11.59 -3.04 22.48
C ALA A 240 -10.16 -2.45 22.36
N LEU A 241 -10.00 -1.13 22.50
CA LEU A 241 -8.68 -0.49 22.52
C LEU A 241 -7.87 -0.83 23.76
N VAL A 242 -8.50 -0.87 24.93
CA VAL A 242 -7.85 -1.28 26.20
C VAL A 242 -7.38 -2.74 26.09
N GLU A 243 -8.21 -3.63 25.56
CA GLU A 243 -7.84 -5.03 25.30
C GLU A 243 -6.68 -5.16 24.31
N ARG A 244 -6.62 -4.30 23.27
CA ARG A 244 -5.46 -4.27 22.36
C ARG A 244 -4.17 -3.90 23.09
N VAL A 245 -4.19 -2.87 23.91
CA VAL A 245 -3.01 -2.45 24.70
C VAL A 245 -2.63 -3.52 25.72
N ALA A 246 -3.61 -4.15 26.37
CA ALA A 246 -3.36 -5.24 27.33
C ALA A 246 -2.80 -6.51 26.64
N GLY A 247 -3.25 -6.79 25.42
CA GLY A 247 -2.82 -7.96 24.63
C GLY A 247 -1.38 -7.91 24.16
N ASP A 248 -0.89 -6.69 23.82
CA ASP A 248 0.50 -6.44 23.49
C ASP A 248 0.95 -5.07 24.02
N PRO A 249 1.37 -5.01 25.29
CA PRO A 249 1.81 -3.76 25.92
C PRO A 249 3.10 -3.18 25.31
N LEU A 250 3.86 -3.97 24.55
CA LEU A 250 5.10 -3.56 23.91
C LEU A 250 4.87 -3.09 22.47
N ALA A 251 3.69 -3.28 21.91
CA ALA A 251 3.39 -2.77 20.56
C ALA A 251 3.06 -1.27 20.60
N PRO A 252 3.70 -0.43 19.77
CA PRO A 252 3.44 1.01 19.76
C PRO A 252 2.07 1.38 19.16
N ALA A 253 1.62 0.66 18.12
CA ALA A 253 0.39 1.00 17.39
C ALA A 253 -0.89 0.98 18.26
N PRO A 254 -1.16 -0.04 19.11
CA PRO A 254 -2.28 -0.01 20.03
C PRO A 254 -2.26 1.17 21.00
N ARG A 255 -1.08 1.57 21.49
CA ARG A 255 -0.93 2.72 22.39
C ARG A 255 -1.22 4.06 21.71
N VAL A 256 -0.80 4.21 20.46
CA VAL A 256 -1.15 5.40 19.68
C VAL A 256 -2.66 5.45 19.42
N ALA A 257 -3.30 4.32 19.10
CA ALA A 257 -4.76 4.26 18.97
C ALA A 257 -5.48 4.65 20.28
N TYR A 258 -4.91 4.29 21.43
CA TYR A 258 -5.44 4.70 22.74
C TYR A 258 -5.27 6.22 22.98
N LEU A 259 -4.17 6.83 22.55
CA LEU A 259 -4.01 8.28 22.55
C LEU A 259 -5.06 8.97 21.65
N GLN A 260 -5.38 8.41 20.48
CA GLN A 260 -6.43 8.91 19.59
C GLN A 260 -7.82 8.88 20.26
N LEU A 261 -8.13 7.85 21.05
CA LEU A 261 -9.35 7.79 21.86
C LEU A 261 -9.42 8.97 22.82
N HIS A 262 -8.37 9.22 23.60
CA HIS A 262 -8.32 10.32 24.55
C HIS A 262 -8.36 11.70 23.89
N GLN A 263 -7.77 11.83 22.69
CA GLN A 263 -7.88 13.04 21.87
C GLN A 263 -9.35 13.36 21.53
N ARG A 264 -10.10 12.35 21.08
CA ARG A 264 -11.54 12.52 20.78
C ARG A 264 -12.39 12.87 22.00
N ARG A 265 -11.98 12.41 23.20
CA ARG A 265 -12.62 12.74 24.47
C ARG A 265 -12.21 14.10 25.04
N GLY A 266 -11.18 14.73 24.48
CA GLY A 266 -10.63 15.97 25.02
C GLY A 266 -9.86 15.79 26.36
N ASP A 267 -9.50 14.55 26.73
CA ASP A 267 -8.78 14.24 27.98
C ASP A 267 -7.28 14.55 27.86
N GLN A 268 -6.97 15.83 28.00
CA GLN A 268 -5.59 16.35 27.86
C GLN A 268 -4.64 15.74 28.89
N ALA A 269 -5.11 15.57 30.14
CA ALA A 269 -4.26 15.04 31.22
C ALA A 269 -3.85 13.57 30.95
N ARG A 270 -4.77 12.79 30.40
CA ARG A 270 -4.47 11.40 30.04
C ARG A 270 -3.51 11.32 28.87
N ILE A 271 -3.71 12.15 27.82
CA ILE A 271 -2.81 12.20 26.66
C ILE A 271 -1.37 12.52 27.10
N GLU A 272 -1.18 13.52 27.96
CA GLU A 272 0.16 13.89 28.43
C GLU A 272 0.84 12.75 29.22
N ARG A 273 0.09 12.07 30.09
CA ARG A 273 0.62 10.93 30.85
C ARG A 273 1.02 9.77 29.93
N GLU A 274 0.11 9.37 29.04
CA GLU A 274 0.35 8.24 28.14
C GLU A 274 1.45 8.56 27.12
N ALA A 275 1.50 9.77 26.57
CA ALA A 275 2.56 10.21 25.67
C ALA A 275 3.94 10.23 26.37
N THR A 276 3.97 10.65 27.65
CA THR A 276 5.23 10.64 28.42
C THR A 276 5.68 9.20 28.70
N ALA A 277 4.77 8.31 29.08
CA ALA A 277 5.08 6.90 29.27
C ALA A 277 5.53 6.23 27.95
N PHE A 278 4.90 6.61 26.83
CA PHE A 278 5.29 6.13 25.49
C PHE A 278 6.72 6.55 25.15
N LEU A 279 7.07 7.82 25.33
CA LEU A 279 8.43 8.33 25.08
C LEU A 279 9.49 7.63 25.93
N GLN A 280 9.16 7.29 27.19
CA GLN A 280 10.07 6.55 28.07
C GLN A 280 10.24 5.09 27.64
N GLN A 281 9.16 4.45 27.20
CA GLN A 281 9.18 3.04 26.85
C GLN A 281 9.84 2.77 25.49
N PHE A 282 9.65 3.68 24.52
CA PHE A 282 10.08 3.51 23.14
C PHE A 282 11.21 4.49 22.74
N ASP A 283 12.01 4.94 23.72
CA ASP A 283 13.10 5.91 23.50
C ASP A 283 14.16 5.42 22.50
N THR A 284 14.33 4.09 22.41
CA THR A 284 15.28 3.44 21.50
C THR A 284 14.67 3.02 20.15
N ASP A 285 13.36 3.10 19.99
CA ASP A 285 12.66 2.70 18.77
C ASP A 285 12.23 3.91 17.92
N PRO A 286 12.99 4.24 16.84
CA PRO A 286 12.63 5.37 15.97
C PRO A 286 11.29 5.22 15.26
N ALA A 287 10.90 3.99 14.90
CA ALA A 287 9.64 3.75 14.21
C ALA A 287 8.45 4.03 15.13
N ALA A 288 8.53 3.58 16.39
CA ALA A 288 7.54 3.91 17.40
C ALA A 288 7.48 5.43 17.68
N LEU A 289 8.63 6.10 17.81
CA LEU A 289 8.67 7.54 18.00
C LEU A 289 8.05 8.30 16.84
N LEU A 290 8.27 7.88 15.60
CA LEU A 290 7.64 8.49 14.42
C LEU A 290 6.12 8.27 14.40
N LEU A 291 5.60 7.13 14.87
CA LEU A 291 4.16 6.93 15.04
C LEU A 291 3.55 7.91 16.06
N LEU A 292 4.26 8.20 17.16
CA LEU A 292 3.82 9.20 18.12
C LEU A 292 3.90 10.62 17.53
N ALA A 293 4.92 10.91 16.72
CA ALA A 293 5.04 12.21 16.04
C ALA A 293 3.91 12.41 15.02
N ASP A 294 3.55 11.36 14.26
CA ASP A 294 2.42 11.38 13.33
C ASP A 294 1.09 11.64 14.07
N PHE A 295 0.87 10.95 15.19
CA PHE A 295 -0.28 11.26 16.06
C PHE A 295 -0.27 12.73 16.51
N ALA A 296 0.88 13.23 16.97
CA ALA A 296 1.00 14.61 17.44
C ALA A 296 0.74 15.63 16.32
N ALA A 297 1.21 15.34 15.10
CA ALA A 297 0.98 16.17 13.92
C ALA A 297 -0.52 16.21 13.55
N ASN A 298 -1.15 15.04 13.42
CA ASN A 298 -2.56 14.93 13.07
C ASN A 298 -3.51 15.47 14.14
N ALA A 299 -3.10 15.46 15.41
CA ALA A 299 -3.85 15.99 16.54
C ALA A 299 -3.58 17.49 16.83
N GLY A 300 -2.75 18.17 16.04
CA GLY A 300 -2.38 19.56 16.26
C GLY A 300 -1.68 19.81 17.59
N ARG A 301 -0.71 18.94 17.97
CA ARG A 301 0.03 18.99 19.24
C ARG A 301 1.52 19.30 19.01
N PRO A 302 1.86 20.56 18.68
CA PRO A 302 3.23 20.92 18.32
C PRO A 302 4.23 20.72 19.46
N THR A 303 3.84 20.88 20.72
CA THR A 303 4.69 20.62 21.88
C THR A 303 5.09 19.16 21.98
N LEU A 304 4.14 18.22 21.76
CA LEU A 304 4.42 16.79 21.75
C LEU A 304 5.28 16.40 20.54
N ALA A 305 4.96 16.91 19.35
CA ALA A 305 5.76 16.68 18.15
C ALA A 305 7.22 17.12 18.34
N ARG A 306 7.44 18.27 19.00
CA ARG A 306 8.77 18.80 19.31
C ARG A 306 9.53 17.94 20.33
N ARG A 307 8.83 17.39 21.33
CA ARG A 307 9.43 16.43 22.29
C ARG A 307 9.89 15.16 21.58
N VAL A 308 9.12 14.65 20.62
CA VAL A 308 9.54 13.50 19.80
C VAL A 308 10.72 13.85 18.91
N GLN A 309 10.74 15.03 18.29
CA GLN A 309 11.89 15.51 17.51
C GLN A 309 13.16 15.54 18.36
N GLN A 310 13.07 16.00 19.60
CA GLN A 310 14.19 16.00 20.55
C GLN A 310 14.67 14.58 20.89
N ALA A 311 13.74 13.64 21.09
CA ALA A 311 14.08 12.23 21.32
C ALA A 311 14.79 11.59 20.10
N LEU A 312 14.53 12.09 18.89
CA LEU A 312 15.18 11.66 17.64
C LEU A 312 16.46 12.44 17.28
N ALA A 313 16.89 13.41 18.09
CA ALA A 313 18.00 14.31 17.73
C ALA A 313 19.34 13.59 17.47
N GLY A 314 19.57 12.41 18.07
CA GLY A 314 20.77 11.59 17.82
C GLY A 314 20.69 10.72 16.56
N ARG A 315 19.63 10.84 15.74
CA ARG A 315 19.33 9.94 14.60
C ARG A 315 19.09 10.78 13.33
N PRO A 316 20.16 11.17 12.62
CA PRO A 316 20.08 12.11 11.50
C PRO A 316 19.18 11.63 10.35
N GLU A 317 19.05 10.31 10.16
CA GLU A 317 18.19 9.70 9.14
C GLU A 317 16.69 9.99 9.37
N HIS A 318 16.28 10.30 10.60
CA HIS A 318 14.90 10.62 10.97
C HIS A 318 14.64 12.11 11.20
N ALA A 319 15.69 12.92 11.29
CA ALA A 319 15.61 14.36 11.62
C ALA A 319 14.71 15.12 10.63
N GLY A 320 14.83 14.83 9.34
CA GLY A 320 14.03 15.48 8.30
C GLY A 320 12.55 15.15 8.39
N THR A 321 12.19 13.91 8.67
CA THR A 321 10.79 13.47 8.86
C THR A 321 10.20 14.08 10.14
N ALA A 322 10.97 14.08 11.24
CA ALA A 322 10.53 14.69 12.50
C ALA A 322 10.27 16.20 12.34
N ALA A 323 11.13 16.90 11.60
CA ALA A 323 10.97 18.33 11.30
C ALA A 323 9.66 18.61 10.51
N LEU A 324 9.34 17.77 9.52
CA LEU A 324 8.07 17.88 8.79
C LEU A 324 6.87 17.72 9.72
N LEU A 325 6.88 16.70 10.58
CA LEU A 325 5.77 16.42 11.50
C LEU A 325 5.57 17.54 12.54
N VAL A 326 6.66 18.22 12.97
CA VAL A 326 6.53 19.41 13.82
C VAL A 326 5.88 20.58 13.07
N ALA A 327 6.30 20.87 11.84
CA ALA A 327 5.68 21.92 11.03
C ALA A 327 4.20 21.60 10.76
N GLU A 328 3.89 20.34 10.47
CA GLU A 328 2.52 19.86 10.28
C GLU A 328 1.67 20.01 11.55
N ALA A 329 2.20 19.69 12.73
CA ALA A 329 1.51 19.89 14.00
C ALA A 329 1.10 21.35 14.23
N HIS A 330 1.99 22.31 13.93
CA HIS A 330 1.67 23.74 13.98
C HIS A 330 0.57 24.11 12.97
N LEU A 331 0.65 23.59 11.76
CA LEU A 331 -0.33 23.83 10.72
C LEU A 331 -1.72 23.31 11.13
N VAL A 332 -1.81 22.09 11.69
CA VAL A 332 -3.07 21.51 12.16
C VAL A 332 -3.61 22.29 13.39
N ALA A 333 -2.73 22.80 14.25
CA ALA A 333 -3.10 23.67 15.36
C ALA A 333 -3.59 25.07 14.94
N GLY A 334 -3.51 25.42 13.62
CA GLY A 334 -3.86 26.75 13.12
C GLY A 334 -2.77 27.79 13.23
N ASP A 335 -1.58 27.41 13.67
CA ASP A 335 -0.41 28.30 13.79
C ASP A 335 0.40 28.31 12.47
N TYR A 336 -0.23 28.87 11.44
CA TYR A 336 0.26 28.83 10.06
C TYR A 336 1.55 29.58 9.86
N GLN A 337 1.72 30.74 10.56
CA GLN A 337 2.93 31.54 10.43
C GLN A 337 4.13 30.78 11.00
N THR A 338 3.99 30.20 12.19
CA THR A 338 5.07 29.39 12.80
C THR A 338 5.41 28.18 11.91
N ALA A 339 4.39 27.53 11.29
CA ALA A 339 4.65 26.43 10.36
C ALA A 339 5.52 26.88 9.16
N LEU A 340 5.22 28.04 8.54
CA LEU A 340 6.04 28.62 7.46
C LEU A 340 7.45 28.96 7.91
N ASP A 341 7.59 29.57 9.10
CA ASP A 341 8.89 30.00 9.64
C ASP A 341 9.77 28.78 9.94
N LEU A 342 9.18 27.70 10.48
CA LEU A 342 9.87 26.42 10.71
C LEU A 342 10.33 25.80 9.39
N ILE A 343 9.46 25.73 8.37
CA ILE A 343 9.82 25.20 7.05
C ILE A 343 10.99 26.00 6.46
N ALA A 344 10.93 27.33 6.50
CA ALA A 344 12.01 28.19 6.02
C ALA A 344 13.29 28.03 6.84
N GLY A 345 13.18 27.82 8.15
CA GLY A 345 14.29 27.53 9.05
C GLY A 345 15.01 26.23 8.69
N TYR A 346 14.26 25.14 8.60
CA TYR A 346 14.78 23.81 8.25
C TYR A 346 15.41 23.78 6.85
N ALA A 347 14.82 24.48 5.88
CA ALA A 347 15.40 24.58 4.53
C ALA A 347 16.78 25.28 4.51
N ARG A 348 17.03 26.21 5.42
CA ARG A 348 18.32 26.88 5.59
C ARG A 348 19.33 26.03 6.38
N GLU A 349 18.87 25.36 7.43
CA GLU A 349 19.69 24.53 8.30
C GLU A 349 20.13 23.24 7.59
N TYR A 350 19.23 22.65 6.79
CA TYR A 350 19.45 21.41 6.07
C TYR A 350 19.22 21.60 4.55
N PRO A 351 20.21 22.07 3.78
CA PRO A 351 20.02 22.46 2.36
C PRO A 351 19.44 21.36 1.44
N GLY A 352 19.73 20.09 1.74
CA GLY A 352 19.18 18.94 1.00
C GLY A 352 17.72 18.60 1.36
N TRP A 353 17.25 19.02 2.53
CA TRP A 353 15.97 18.65 3.11
C TRP A 353 14.78 19.09 2.25
N ALA A 354 14.76 20.39 1.86
CA ALA A 354 13.67 20.91 1.04
C ALA A 354 13.57 20.23 -0.32
N GLY A 355 14.70 19.77 -0.89
CA GLY A 355 14.72 19.01 -2.14
C GLY A 355 14.20 17.58 -1.95
N GLN A 356 14.62 16.91 -0.90
CA GLN A 356 14.23 15.55 -0.57
C GLN A 356 12.71 15.43 -0.32
N PHE A 357 12.15 16.36 0.46
CA PHE A 357 10.74 16.36 0.86
C PHE A 357 9.89 17.38 0.07
N ALA A 358 10.37 17.87 -1.05
CA ALA A 358 9.77 18.97 -1.79
C ALA A 358 8.25 18.87 -2.04
N PRO A 359 7.66 17.73 -2.40
CA PRO A 359 6.22 17.65 -2.57
C PRO A 359 5.44 17.90 -1.28
N VAL A 360 5.93 17.38 -0.15
CA VAL A 360 5.28 17.54 1.16
C VAL A 360 5.48 18.98 1.66
N VAL A 361 6.70 19.49 1.61
CA VAL A 361 7.04 20.87 2.00
C VAL A 361 6.19 21.90 1.25
N ASN A 362 6.12 21.79 -0.08
CA ASN A 362 5.29 22.69 -0.88
C ASN A 362 3.80 22.54 -0.56
N GLY A 363 3.32 21.31 -0.32
CA GLY A 363 1.95 21.06 0.13
C GLY A 363 1.62 21.75 1.45
N LEU A 364 2.50 21.63 2.45
CA LEU A 364 2.35 22.32 3.74
C LEU A 364 2.36 23.85 3.57
N GLN A 365 3.22 24.40 2.69
CA GLN A 365 3.26 25.82 2.38
C GLN A 365 1.94 26.33 1.77
N VAL A 366 1.38 25.60 0.80
CA VAL A 366 0.08 25.93 0.18
C VAL A 366 -1.00 26.03 1.25
N VAL A 367 -1.09 25.03 2.12
CA VAL A 367 -2.12 24.98 3.18
C VAL A 367 -1.91 26.11 4.20
N ALA A 368 -0.66 26.39 4.59
CA ALA A 368 -0.35 27.46 5.54
C ALA A 368 -0.67 28.87 4.95
N LEU A 369 -0.28 29.12 3.70
CA LEU A 369 -0.59 30.37 3.01
C LEU A 369 -2.10 30.58 2.85
N SER A 370 -2.82 29.51 2.50
CA SER A 370 -4.29 29.54 2.46
C SER A 370 -4.89 29.85 3.84
N GLY A 371 -4.36 29.25 4.90
CA GLY A 371 -4.80 29.51 6.28
C GLY A 371 -4.55 30.93 6.77
N LEU A 372 -3.53 31.62 6.22
CA LEU A 372 -3.22 33.04 6.47
C LEU A 372 -4.04 34.00 5.58
N GLY A 373 -4.90 33.49 4.70
CA GLY A 373 -5.66 34.32 3.75
C GLY A 373 -4.82 34.87 2.60
N ARG A 374 -3.56 34.41 2.39
CA ARG A 374 -2.66 34.81 1.32
C ARG A 374 -2.96 34.04 0.03
N ALA A 375 -4.16 34.27 -0.54
CA ALA A 375 -4.73 33.44 -1.58
C ALA A 375 -3.87 33.38 -2.86
N ASP A 376 -3.32 34.51 -3.32
CA ASP A 376 -2.50 34.57 -4.53
C ASP A 376 -1.19 33.79 -4.38
N GLU A 377 -0.56 33.90 -3.21
CA GLU A 377 0.66 33.16 -2.91
C GLU A 377 0.40 31.66 -2.73
N ALA A 378 -0.74 31.31 -2.14
CA ALA A 378 -1.16 29.91 -2.03
C ALA A 378 -1.38 29.30 -3.43
N ARG A 379 -2.03 30.05 -4.35
CA ARG A 379 -2.24 29.64 -5.74
C ARG A 379 -0.90 29.43 -6.46
N LEU A 380 -0.01 30.40 -6.40
CA LEU A 380 1.31 30.30 -7.02
C LEU A 380 2.12 29.11 -6.48
N SER A 381 2.07 28.91 -5.16
CA SER A 381 2.73 27.78 -4.52
C SER A 381 2.14 26.42 -4.93
N LEU A 382 0.82 26.36 -5.11
CA LEU A 382 0.13 25.18 -5.63
C LEU A 382 0.54 24.90 -7.08
N ASP A 383 0.57 25.94 -7.96
CA ASP A 383 0.98 25.79 -9.35
C ASP A 383 2.40 25.23 -9.46
N HIS A 384 3.32 25.71 -8.61
CA HIS A 384 4.67 25.15 -8.51
C HIS A 384 4.68 23.69 -8.05
N LEU A 385 3.82 23.33 -7.10
CA LEU A 385 3.67 21.94 -6.68
C LEU A 385 3.16 21.08 -7.83
N LEU A 386 2.07 21.49 -8.51
CA LEU A 386 1.42 20.73 -9.58
C LEU A 386 2.28 20.58 -10.85
N ALA A 387 3.21 21.51 -11.09
CA ALA A 387 4.17 21.42 -12.20
C ALA A 387 5.23 20.31 -12.04
N ARG A 388 5.38 19.74 -10.85
CA ARG A 388 6.37 18.67 -10.60
C ARG A 388 5.98 17.36 -11.28
N LYS A 389 6.98 16.65 -11.82
CA LYS A 389 6.77 15.38 -12.54
C LYS A 389 6.54 14.16 -11.63
N ASN A 390 7.09 14.18 -10.41
CA ASN A 390 7.11 13.01 -9.51
C ASN A 390 6.19 13.20 -8.29
N LEU A 391 4.95 13.61 -8.53
CA LEU A 391 3.94 13.72 -7.48
C LEU A 391 3.30 12.36 -7.23
N ARG A 392 2.95 12.13 -5.96
CA ARG A 392 2.12 11.00 -5.54
C ARG A 392 0.70 11.51 -5.32
N ALA A 393 -0.29 10.76 -5.79
CA ALA A 393 -1.69 11.12 -5.65
C ALA A 393 -2.08 11.30 -4.17
N GLU A 394 -1.55 10.47 -3.27
CA GLU A 394 -1.83 10.52 -1.83
C GLU A 394 -1.42 11.87 -1.21
N ASN A 395 -0.27 12.42 -1.62
CA ASN A 395 0.17 13.72 -1.12
C ASN A 395 -0.79 14.84 -1.55
N LEU A 396 -1.27 14.79 -2.80
CA LEU A 396 -2.22 15.76 -3.31
C LEU A 396 -3.60 15.64 -2.65
N VAL A 397 -4.05 14.42 -2.36
CA VAL A 397 -5.29 14.16 -1.61
C VAL A 397 -5.20 14.73 -0.19
N ALA A 398 -4.06 14.53 0.49
CA ALA A 398 -3.84 15.08 1.82
C ALA A 398 -3.86 16.62 1.83
N VAL A 399 -3.21 17.25 0.84
CA VAL A 399 -3.24 18.72 0.66
C VAL A 399 -4.66 19.21 0.40
N ALA A 400 -5.38 18.56 -0.52
CA ALA A 400 -6.75 18.91 -0.87
C ALA A 400 -7.71 18.78 0.33
N GLY A 401 -7.60 17.71 1.12
CA GLY A 401 -8.40 17.54 2.34
C GLY A 401 -8.24 18.73 3.29
N ARG A 402 -6.99 19.13 3.54
CA ARG A 402 -6.72 20.29 4.39
C ARG A 402 -7.17 21.63 3.82
N LEU A 403 -7.15 21.78 2.50
CA LEU A 403 -7.69 22.97 1.81
C LEU A 403 -9.22 23.02 1.90
N MET A 404 -9.89 21.86 1.78
CA MET A 404 -11.35 21.76 1.96
C MET A 404 -11.77 22.12 3.39
N ASP A 405 -11.05 21.65 4.42
CA ASP A 405 -11.32 22.02 5.82
C ASP A 405 -11.25 23.54 6.08
N ARG A 406 -10.60 24.30 5.18
CA ARG A 406 -10.47 25.76 5.22
C ARG A 406 -11.35 26.49 4.23
N GLY A 407 -12.18 25.78 3.51
CA GLY A 407 -13.07 26.36 2.49
C GLY A 407 -12.35 26.78 1.19
N ALA A 408 -11.07 26.45 1.01
CA ALA A 408 -10.29 26.77 -0.19
C ALA A 408 -10.60 25.77 -1.34
N ARG A 409 -11.87 25.70 -1.74
CA ARG A 409 -12.42 24.69 -2.65
C ARG A 409 -11.78 24.67 -4.04
N GLU A 410 -11.47 25.84 -4.59
CA GLU A 410 -10.84 25.94 -5.93
C GLU A 410 -9.42 25.34 -5.92
N LEU A 411 -8.63 25.61 -4.88
CA LEU A 411 -7.30 25.03 -4.72
C LEU A 411 -7.38 23.53 -4.49
N ALA A 412 -8.35 23.06 -3.68
CA ALA A 412 -8.60 21.66 -3.45
C ALA A 412 -8.97 20.92 -4.73
N LEU A 413 -9.86 21.52 -5.56
CA LEU A 413 -10.25 20.95 -6.85
C LEU A 413 -9.04 20.77 -7.77
N SER A 414 -8.19 21.79 -7.91
CA SER A 414 -6.97 21.71 -8.73
C SER A 414 -6.00 20.63 -8.26
N ALA A 415 -5.86 20.45 -6.94
CA ALA A 415 -5.03 19.40 -6.36
C ALA A 415 -5.60 17.99 -6.63
N LEU A 416 -6.94 17.82 -6.51
CA LEU A 416 -7.61 16.53 -6.76
C LEU A 416 -7.62 16.16 -8.24
N ASP A 417 -7.85 17.11 -9.14
CA ASP A 417 -7.74 16.89 -10.59
C ASP A 417 -6.35 16.38 -10.96
N ARG A 418 -5.31 16.99 -10.38
CA ARG A 418 -3.94 16.52 -10.59
C ARG A 418 -3.70 15.15 -9.99
N ALA A 419 -4.28 14.85 -8.81
CA ALA A 419 -4.18 13.53 -8.18
C ALA A 419 -4.77 12.44 -9.09
N VAL A 420 -5.99 12.66 -9.61
CA VAL A 420 -6.65 11.74 -10.55
C VAL A 420 -5.90 11.67 -11.89
N GLY A 421 -5.28 12.78 -12.34
CA GLY A 421 -4.41 12.77 -13.52
C GLY A 421 -3.11 11.96 -13.31
N THR A 422 -2.63 11.84 -12.07
CA THR A 422 -1.42 11.07 -11.70
C THR A 422 -1.75 9.59 -11.50
N ASP A 423 -2.85 9.30 -10.83
CA ASP A 423 -3.37 7.95 -10.60
C ASP A 423 -4.89 7.94 -10.86
N PRO A 424 -5.31 7.56 -12.08
CA PRO A 424 -6.72 7.62 -12.51
C PRO A 424 -7.69 6.72 -11.74
N LEU A 425 -7.19 5.74 -10.99
CA LEU A 425 -7.98 4.82 -10.17
C LEU A 425 -7.75 5.03 -8.67
N ASN A 426 -7.13 6.13 -8.28
CA ASN A 426 -6.98 6.48 -6.86
C ASN A 426 -8.35 6.73 -6.24
N GLN A 427 -8.80 5.79 -5.45
CA GLN A 427 -10.14 5.80 -4.85
C GLN A 427 -10.37 7.02 -3.95
N ALA A 428 -9.38 7.39 -3.14
CA ALA A 428 -9.47 8.53 -2.23
C ALA A 428 -9.55 9.86 -3.01
N ALA A 429 -8.74 10.00 -4.07
CA ALA A 429 -8.79 11.18 -4.94
C ALA A 429 -10.14 11.30 -5.64
N LEU A 430 -10.63 10.21 -6.26
CA LEU A 430 -11.93 10.18 -6.94
C LEU A 430 -13.08 10.46 -5.97
N ALA A 431 -13.09 9.82 -4.79
CA ALA A 431 -14.13 10.04 -3.78
C ALA A 431 -14.19 11.52 -3.33
N SER A 432 -13.02 12.13 -3.06
CA SER A 432 -12.95 13.52 -2.63
C SER A 432 -13.33 14.47 -3.76
N LEU A 433 -12.90 14.19 -4.99
CA LEU A 433 -13.23 14.99 -6.17
C LEU A 433 -14.73 14.95 -6.48
N ILE A 434 -15.32 13.76 -6.54
CA ILE A 434 -16.77 13.59 -6.77
C ILE A 434 -17.59 14.29 -5.68
N ARG A 435 -17.21 14.15 -4.41
CA ARG A 435 -17.90 14.86 -3.32
C ARG A 435 -17.84 16.36 -3.51
N LEU A 436 -16.68 16.90 -3.85
CA LEU A 436 -16.50 18.34 -4.08
C LEU A 436 -17.30 18.83 -5.31
N GLU A 437 -17.35 18.05 -6.40
CA GLU A 437 -18.17 18.35 -7.59
C GLU A 437 -19.67 18.37 -7.25
N LEU A 438 -20.14 17.40 -6.46
CA LEU A 438 -21.54 17.35 -6.01
C LEU A 438 -21.90 18.54 -5.10
N GLU A 439 -21.00 18.91 -4.17
CA GLU A 439 -21.20 20.05 -3.26
C GLU A 439 -21.18 21.41 -3.97
N THR A 440 -20.32 21.55 -4.97
CA THR A 440 -20.16 22.82 -5.72
C THR A 440 -21.12 22.95 -6.89
N GLY A 441 -21.77 21.85 -7.31
CA GLY A 441 -22.61 21.80 -8.49
C GLY A 441 -21.83 21.85 -9.81
N ASN A 442 -20.51 21.66 -9.77
CA ASN A 442 -19.66 21.57 -10.97
C ASN A 442 -19.72 20.15 -11.55
N LEU A 443 -20.74 19.87 -12.32
CA LEU A 443 -21.06 18.51 -12.79
C LEU A 443 -20.45 18.16 -14.16
N ALA A 444 -19.62 19.03 -14.75
CA ALA A 444 -19.12 18.84 -16.10
C ALA A 444 -18.29 17.56 -16.29
N GLN A 445 -17.45 17.22 -15.32
CA GLN A 445 -16.58 16.04 -15.34
C GLN A 445 -17.12 14.89 -14.48
N LEU A 446 -18.15 15.13 -13.70
CA LEU A 446 -18.72 14.15 -12.77
C LEU A 446 -19.01 12.78 -13.40
N PRO A 447 -19.60 12.66 -14.61
CA PRO A 447 -19.85 11.35 -15.23
C PRO A 447 -18.56 10.56 -15.47
N ALA A 448 -17.51 11.20 -15.97
CA ALA A 448 -16.22 10.55 -16.23
C ALA A 448 -15.53 10.08 -14.93
N HIS A 449 -15.64 10.90 -13.86
CA HIS A 449 -15.10 10.53 -12.56
C HIS A 449 -15.88 9.37 -11.91
N LEU A 450 -17.21 9.37 -12.03
CA LEU A 450 -18.05 8.28 -11.55
C LEU A 450 -17.80 6.96 -12.27
N GLU A 451 -17.61 6.98 -13.60
CA GLU A 451 -17.23 5.79 -14.36
C GLU A 451 -15.91 5.18 -13.88
N ARG A 452 -14.92 6.03 -13.56
CA ARG A 452 -13.64 5.57 -12.97
C ARG A 452 -13.84 5.07 -11.55
N PHE A 453 -14.64 5.77 -10.74
CA PHE A 453 -14.91 5.40 -9.35
C PHE A 453 -15.62 4.05 -9.24
N LEU A 454 -16.54 3.73 -10.15
CA LEU A 454 -17.16 2.41 -10.23
C LEU A 454 -16.19 1.27 -10.56
N ARG A 455 -15.00 1.59 -11.10
CA ARG A 455 -13.92 0.61 -11.34
C ARG A 455 -13.01 0.40 -10.14
N THR A 456 -13.10 1.25 -9.11
CA THR A 456 -12.32 1.11 -7.88
C THR A 456 -12.89 -0.01 -7.00
N ARG A 457 -12.11 -0.41 -5.99
CA ARG A 457 -12.54 -1.42 -5.01
C ARG A 457 -13.58 -0.81 -4.07
N GLN A 458 -14.77 -1.41 -4.01
CA GLN A 458 -15.83 -1.05 -3.06
C GLN A 458 -16.08 0.48 -3.00
N PRO A 459 -16.52 1.10 -4.09
CA PRO A 459 -16.77 2.53 -4.11
C PRO A 459 -17.82 2.90 -3.05
N SER A 460 -17.62 4.04 -2.37
CA SER A 460 -18.49 4.48 -1.28
C SER A 460 -19.96 4.56 -1.71
N ARG A 461 -20.82 3.77 -1.05
CA ARG A 461 -22.27 3.75 -1.32
C ARG A 461 -22.92 5.12 -1.08
N GLU A 462 -22.44 5.87 -0.09
CA GLU A 462 -22.93 7.22 0.20
C GLU A 462 -22.73 8.15 -1.00
N ILE A 463 -21.52 8.15 -1.56
CA ILE A 463 -21.18 8.95 -2.77
C ILE A 463 -22.01 8.50 -3.96
N LEU A 464 -22.13 7.18 -4.17
CA LEU A 464 -22.94 6.63 -5.27
C LEU A 464 -24.43 7.00 -5.12
N ALA A 465 -24.97 6.98 -3.91
CA ALA A 465 -26.35 7.37 -3.63
C ALA A 465 -26.59 8.86 -3.90
N GLN A 466 -25.69 9.71 -3.42
CA GLN A 466 -25.75 11.17 -3.68
C GLN A 466 -25.65 11.45 -5.19
N ALA A 467 -24.70 10.85 -5.88
CA ALA A 467 -24.54 10.98 -7.31
C ALA A 467 -25.77 10.47 -8.08
N SER A 468 -26.34 9.35 -7.67
CA SER A 468 -27.57 8.79 -8.26
C SER A 468 -28.77 9.76 -8.10
N THR A 469 -28.90 10.40 -6.96
CA THR A 469 -29.94 11.40 -6.71
C THR A 469 -29.78 12.63 -7.61
N VAL A 470 -28.54 13.14 -7.74
CA VAL A 470 -28.25 14.31 -8.59
C VAL A 470 -28.49 14.00 -10.07
N LEU A 471 -27.95 12.88 -10.56
CA LEU A 471 -28.07 12.48 -11.96
C LEU A 471 -29.49 11.99 -12.33
N GLY A 472 -30.24 11.52 -11.35
CA GLY A 472 -31.64 11.12 -11.52
C GLY A 472 -32.64 12.28 -11.55
N SER A 473 -32.18 13.53 -11.33
CA SER A 473 -33.05 14.70 -11.44
C SER A 473 -33.40 15.00 -12.92
N ASP A 474 -34.59 15.57 -13.14
CA ASP A 474 -35.13 15.83 -14.48
C ASP A 474 -34.19 16.62 -15.40
N ARG A 475 -33.30 17.42 -14.83
CA ARG A 475 -32.33 18.23 -15.59
C ARG A 475 -31.26 17.38 -16.31
N HIS A 476 -31.01 16.15 -15.83
CA HIS A 476 -29.92 15.28 -16.30
C HIS A 476 -30.40 14.05 -17.07
N LEU A 477 -31.71 13.71 -17.02
CA LEU A 477 -32.26 12.52 -17.66
C LEU A 477 -32.30 12.55 -19.18
N LEU A 478 -31.97 13.66 -19.80
CA LEU A 478 -32.10 13.84 -21.26
C LEU A 478 -30.94 13.24 -22.07
N LEU A 479 -29.80 12.95 -21.44
CA LEU A 479 -28.62 12.43 -22.15
C LEU A 479 -28.52 10.90 -22.04
N PRO A 480 -28.45 10.14 -23.17
CA PRO A 480 -28.40 8.67 -23.17
C PRO A 480 -27.25 8.10 -22.31
N ALA A 481 -26.06 8.74 -22.38
CA ALA A 481 -24.89 8.33 -21.59
C ALA A 481 -25.14 8.42 -20.07
N GLN A 482 -25.89 9.42 -19.63
CA GLN A 482 -26.24 9.59 -18.21
C GLN A 482 -27.25 8.56 -17.74
N LYS A 483 -28.18 8.13 -18.61
CA LYS A 483 -29.11 7.01 -18.28
C LYS A 483 -28.36 5.71 -18.06
N THR A 484 -27.38 5.41 -18.92
CA THR A 484 -26.53 4.20 -18.76
C THR A 484 -25.72 4.26 -17.47
N LEU A 485 -25.13 5.42 -17.18
CA LEU A 485 -24.37 5.63 -15.93
C LEU A 485 -25.28 5.52 -14.71
N LEU A 486 -26.46 6.11 -14.74
CA LEU A 486 -27.44 6.01 -13.65
C LEU A 486 -27.85 4.55 -13.39
N ALA A 487 -28.08 3.77 -14.43
CA ALA A 487 -28.35 2.34 -14.31
C ALA A 487 -27.16 1.58 -13.67
N SER A 488 -25.93 1.93 -14.06
CA SER A 488 -24.72 1.34 -13.47
C SER A 488 -24.55 1.71 -11.98
N LEU A 489 -24.87 2.96 -11.59
CA LEU A 489 -24.87 3.40 -10.20
C LEU A 489 -25.92 2.65 -9.36
N GLN A 490 -27.13 2.50 -9.90
CA GLN A 490 -28.21 1.76 -9.24
C GLN A 490 -27.87 0.27 -9.08
N ALA A 491 -27.26 -0.33 -10.09
CA ALA A 491 -26.77 -1.71 -10.02
C ALA A 491 -25.68 -1.88 -8.94
N ALA A 492 -24.74 -0.94 -8.86
CA ALA A 492 -23.69 -0.94 -7.84
C ALA A 492 -24.21 -0.70 -6.41
N LEU A 493 -25.29 0.06 -6.28
CA LEU A 493 -25.96 0.26 -4.99
C LEU A 493 -26.68 -1.02 -4.51
N GLY A 494 -27.14 -1.86 -5.45
CA GLY A 494 -27.93 -3.04 -5.13
C GLY A 494 -29.27 -2.71 -4.47
N PRO A 495 -30.02 -3.73 -4.00
CA PRO A 495 -31.27 -3.50 -3.28
C PRO A 495 -31.03 -2.69 -2.00
N PRO A 496 -32.00 -1.88 -1.57
CA PRO A 496 -31.90 -1.12 -0.33
C PRO A 496 -31.59 -2.08 0.84
N ARG A 497 -30.60 -1.72 1.65
CA ARG A 497 -30.28 -2.49 2.87
C ARG A 497 -31.47 -2.42 3.82
N PRO A 498 -31.88 -3.53 4.44
CA PRO A 498 -32.98 -3.55 5.41
C PRO A 498 -32.69 -2.69 6.66
#